data_660734dac5e082fc41e45f22933d0409
#
_entry.id   660734dac5e082fc41e45f22933d0409
#
_cell.length_a   1.000
_cell.length_b   1.000
_cell.length_c   1.000
_cell.angle_alpha   90.00
_cell.angle_beta   90.00
_cell.angle_gamma   90.00
#
_symmetry.space_group_name_H-M   'P 1'
#
loop_
_entity.id
_entity.type
_entity.pdbx_description
1 polymer ?
#
loop_
_entity_poly.entity_id
_entity_poly.type
_entity_poly.pdbx_seq_one_letter_code
_entity_poly.pdbx_strand_id
1 'polypeptide(L)' 'MRQLTLPIVIEGDADGYFVSCPPLQGCYSQGDTYEEAVENIKDAIRLHLQDRIASGEEIPEHVSVSLSTVEVAV' A
#
# COMPACT_ATOMS: atom_id res chain seq x y z
N MET A 1 -17.70 -12.41 -4.99
CA MET A 1 -16.69 -11.34 -4.74
C MET A 1 -15.37 -11.98 -4.39
N ARG A 2 -14.32 -11.51 -4.99
CA ARG A 2 -12.98 -12.05 -4.79
C ARG A 2 -12.26 -11.26 -3.70
N GLN A 3 -11.62 -11.97 -2.78
CA GLN A 3 -10.80 -11.34 -1.75
C GLN A 3 -9.33 -11.47 -2.13
N LEU A 4 -8.60 -10.38 -1.98
CA LEU A 4 -7.18 -10.31 -2.30
C LEU A 4 -6.41 -9.86 -1.07
N THR A 5 -5.23 -10.42 -0.91
CA THR A 5 -4.30 -10.01 0.14
C THR A 5 -3.11 -9.33 -0.52
N LEU A 6 -2.92 -8.06 -0.21
CA LEU A 6 -1.84 -7.28 -0.76
C LEU A 6 -0.98 -6.71 0.37
N PRO A 7 0.33 -6.68 0.19
CA PRO A 7 1.20 -6.08 1.20
C PRO A 7 1.11 -4.56 1.19
N ILE A 8 1.20 -3.98 2.37
CA ILE A 8 1.28 -2.54 2.54
C ILE A 8 2.50 -2.21 3.39
N VAL A 9 3.05 -1.02 3.20
CA VAL A 9 4.15 -0.51 4.00
C VAL A 9 3.67 0.75 4.70
N ILE A 10 3.83 0.79 6.03
CA ILE A 10 3.38 1.92 6.85
C ILE A 10 4.59 2.51 7.56
N GLU A 11 4.78 3.82 7.40
CA GLU A 11 5.85 4.56 8.04
C GLU A 11 5.23 5.65 8.91
N GLY A 12 5.67 5.74 10.15
CA GLY A 12 5.17 6.72 11.10
C GLY A 12 6.25 7.73 11.48
N ASP A 13 5.86 8.98 11.67
CA ASP A 13 6.71 10.03 12.18
C ASP A 13 5.89 10.98 13.06
N ALA A 14 6.46 12.15 13.40
CA ALA A 14 5.79 13.10 14.28
C ALA A 14 4.52 13.69 13.67
N ASP A 15 4.38 13.65 12.34
CA ASP A 15 3.26 14.27 11.65
C ASP A 15 2.14 13.27 11.29
N GLY A 16 2.35 11.97 11.59
CA GLY A 16 1.35 10.96 11.34
C GLY A 16 1.91 9.75 10.63
N TYR A 17 1.08 9.09 9.83
CA TYR A 17 1.43 7.83 9.17
C TYR A 17 1.23 7.95 7.66
N PHE A 18 2.24 7.53 6.94
CA PHE A 18 2.21 7.39 5.49
C PHE A 18 2.16 5.91 5.15
N VAL A 19 1.32 5.54 4.21
CA VAL A 19 1.14 4.13 3.84
C VAL A 19 1.12 3.99 2.32
N SER A 20 1.73 2.91 1.84
CA SER A 20 1.74 2.60 0.42
C SER A 20 1.42 1.13 0.19
N CYS A 21 1.00 0.82 -1.03
CA CYS A 21 0.81 -0.55 -1.48
C CYS A 21 1.78 -0.79 -2.65
N PRO A 22 2.99 -1.31 -2.37
CA PRO A 22 4.03 -1.43 -3.40
C PRO A 22 3.62 -2.18 -4.67
N PRO A 23 2.81 -3.25 -4.61
CA PRO A 23 2.38 -3.91 -5.85
C PRO A 23 1.56 -3.02 -6.78
N LEU A 24 0.95 -1.97 -6.26
CA LEU A 24 0.12 -1.07 -7.07
C LEU A 24 0.83 0.28 -7.17
N GLN A 25 1.41 0.55 -8.32
CA GLN A 25 2.15 1.79 -8.55
C GLN A 25 1.23 3.00 -8.35
N GLY A 26 1.70 3.96 -7.55
CA GLY A 26 0.94 5.17 -7.27
C GLY A 26 -0.15 5.02 -6.22
N CYS A 27 -0.25 3.87 -5.58
CA CYS A 27 -1.25 3.63 -4.55
C CYS A 27 -0.66 3.92 -3.17
N TYR A 28 -1.03 5.05 -2.59
CA TYR A 28 -0.58 5.44 -1.26
C TYR A 28 -1.64 6.28 -0.58
N SER A 29 -1.52 6.42 0.73
CA SER A 29 -2.43 7.22 1.53
C SER A 29 -1.73 7.63 2.82
N GLN A 30 -2.48 8.23 3.73
CA GLN A 30 -1.94 8.71 5.00
C GLN A 30 -3.06 8.76 6.04
N GLY A 31 -2.68 8.93 7.28
CA GLY A 31 -3.61 9.08 8.38
C GLY A 31 -2.93 9.63 9.61
N ASP A 32 -3.71 10.20 10.52
CA ASP A 32 -3.19 10.73 11.79
C ASP A 32 -2.88 9.60 12.77
N THR A 33 -3.54 8.45 12.62
CA THR A 33 -3.30 7.26 13.42
C THR A 33 -2.97 6.09 12.49
N TYR A 34 -2.38 5.04 13.09
CA TYR A 34 -2.10 3.80 12.36
C TYR A 34 -3.38 3.22 11.75
N GLU A 35 -4.44 3.14 12.55
CA GLU A 35 -5.72 2.58 12.13
C GLU A 35 -6.34 3.38 10.99
N GLU A 36 -6.24 4.69 11.07
CA GLU A 36 -6.75 5.56 10.01
C GLU A 36 -5.99 5.36 8.71
N ALA A 37 -4.65 5.26 8.78
CA ALA A 37 -3.83 5.00 7.61
C ALA A 37 -4.21 3.67 6.95
N VAL A 38 -4.45 2.63 7.75
CA VAL A 38 -4.86 1.31 7.24
C VAL A 38 -6.22 1.40 6.54
N GLU A 39 -7.18 2.08 7.15
CA GLU A 39 -8.50 2.23 6.52
C GLU A 39 -8.41 3.04 5.23
N ASN A 40 -7.62 4.10 5.23
CA ASN A 40 -7.46 4.94 4.05
C ASN A 40 -6.78 4.20 2.90
N ILE A 41 -5.75 3.37 3.18
CA ILE A 41 -5.10 2.60 2.12
C ILE A 41 -6.03 1.52 1.57
N LYS A 42 -6.89 0.93 2.40
CA LYS A 42 -7.88 -0.02 1.91
C LYS A 42 -8.77 0.61 0.85
N ASP A 43 -9.23 1.83 1.09
CA ASP A 43 -10.08 2.55 0.15
C ASP A 43 -9.31 2.87 -1.14
N ALA A 44 -8.06 3.30 -1.01
CA ALA A 44 -7.21 3.58 -2.18
C ALA A 44 -6.97 2.32 -3.00
N ILE A 45 -6.67 1.21 -2.34
CA ILE A 45 -6.46 -0.08 -3.01
C ILE A 45 -7.74 -0.50 -3.76
N ARG A 46 -8.88 -0.37 -3.11
CA ARG A 46 -10.16 -0.74 -3.71
C ARG A 46 -10.40 0.01 -5.01
N LEU A 47 -10.16 1.32 -5.01
CA LEU A 47 -10.32 2.14 -6.20
C LEU A 47 -9.32 1.75 -7.30
N HIS A 48 -8.07 1.50 -6.94
CA HIS A 48 -7.05 1.06 -7.89
C HIS A 48 -7.43 -0.29 -8.54
N LEU A 49 -7.90 -1.23 -7.72
CA LEU A 49 -8.29 -2.54 -8.24
C LEU A 49 -9.52 -2.47 -9.14
N GLN A 50 -10.50 -1.65 -8.76
CA GLN A 50 -11.68 -1.46 -9.60
C GLN A 50 -11.31 -0.87 -10.96
N ASP A 51 -10.39 0.08 -10.97
CA ASP A 51 -9.92 0.69 -12.21
C ASP A 51 -9.18 -0.33 -13.09
N ARG A 52 -8.31 -1.14 -12.49
CA ARG A 52 -7.58 -2.17 -13.22
C ARG A 52 -8.53 -3.22 -13.81
N ILE A 53 -9.51 -3.65 -13.04
CA ILE A 53 -10.50 -4.62 -13.51
C ILE A 53 -11.30 -4.03 -14.67
N ALA A 54 -11.72 -2.78 -14.55
CA ALA A 54 -12.46 -2.11 -15.62
C ALA A 54 -11.65 -1.96 -16.89
N SER A 55 -10.34 -1.79 -16.77
CA SER A 55 -9.43 -1.63 -17.91
C SER A 55 -8.90 -2.98 -18.45
N GLY A 56 -9.28 -4.09 -17.85
CA GLY A 56 -8.81 -5.41 -18.25
C GLY A 56 -7.38 -5.71 -17.86
N GLU A 57 -6.79 -4.93 -16.96
CA GLU A 57 -5.42 -5.13 -16.51
C GLU A 57 -5.35 -6.23 -15.45
N GLU A 58 -4.21 -6.91 -15.41
CA GLU A 58 -3.97 -7.92 -14.40
C GLU A 58 -3.73 -7.31 -13.03
N ILE A 59 -4.18 -8.01 -11.99
CA ILE A 59 -3.93 -7.63 -10.60
C ILE A 59 -2.65 -8.34 -10.16
N PRO A 60 -1.63 -7.62 -9.67
CA PRO A 60 -0.38 -8.23 -9.24
C PRO A 60 -0.56 -8.94 -7.90
N GLU A 61 -0.73 -10.25 -7.92
CA GLU A 61 -1.00 -11.06 -6.72
C GLU A 61 0.25 -11.68 -6.09
N HIS A 62 1.34 -11.79 -6.84
CA HIS A 62 2.53 -12.51 -6.40
C HIS A 62 3.75 -11.59 -6.27
N VAL A 63 3.57 -10.49 -5.56
CA VAL A 63 4.65 -9.54 -5.30
C VAL A 63 5.07 -9.70 -3.84
N SER A 64 6.38 -9.81 -3.61
CA SER A 64 6.92 -9.84 -2.27
C SER A 64 7.52 -8.49 -1.91
N VAL A 65 7.35 -8.11 -0.66
CA VAL A 65 7.89 -6.86 -0.11
C VAL A 65 8.72 -7.23 1.12
N SER A 66 9.94 -6.72 1.18
CA SER A 66 10.79 -6.96 2.34
C SER A 66 11.25 -5.65 2.94
N LEU A 67 11.42 -5.68 4.25
CA LEU A 67 12.03 -4.60 5.00
C LEU A 67 13.44 -5.05 5.37
N SER A 68 14.43 -4.22 5.08
CA SER A 68 15.79 -4.54 5.48
C SER A 68 16.52 -3.26 5.86
N THR A 69 17.68 -3.43 6.49
CA THR A 69 18.53 -2.31 6.88
C THR A 69 19.91 -2.49 6.28
N VAL A 70 20.58 -1.37 6.00
CA VAL A 70 21.94 -1.37 5.54
C VAL A 70 22.77 -0.45 6.43
N GLU A 71 24.05 -0.73 6.54
CA GLU A 71 24.98 0.12 7.26
C GLU A 71 25.77 0.93 6.25
N VAL A 72 25.83 2.24 6.47
CA VAL A 72 26.48 3.16 5.56
C VAL A 72 27.45 4.03 6.34
N ALA A 73 28.68 4.13 5.87
CA ALA A 73 29.69 5.02 6.44
C ALA A 73 29.64 6.36 5.70
N VAL A 74 29.64 7.44 6.46
CA VAL A 74 29.65 8.80 5.90
C VAL A 74 30.79 9.62 6.49
#